data_d47829d7691b76205ac8eea842f9bca2
#
_entry.id   d47829d7691b76205ac8eea842f9bca2
#
_cell.length_a   1.000
_cell.length_b   1.000
_cell.length_c   1.000
_cell.angle_alpha   90.00
_cell.angle_beta   90.00
_cell.angle_gamma   90.00
#
_symmetry.space_group_name_H-M   'P 1'
#
loop_
_entity.id
_entity.type
_entity.pdbx_description
1 polymer ?
#
loop_
_entity_poly.entity_id
_entity_poly.type
_entity_poly.pdbx_seq_one_letter_code
_entity_poly.pdbx_strand_id
1 'polypeptide(L)'
;HNTRHDLAKWVDFINAEHPDAVLIAGDIVDFSIQPLLKAGMAAEFRRFNAPVYACLGNHDYYAGEENSERFYREAGIHLLRDTAVAIGKGITLVGRDDRTNTHRKPLNEMMKTVDGTQYTILLDHQPYHLETAERQHVDFQFSGHTHNGQVWPINWIESAIYEKAYGRLTKGETHYYVSSGIGIWGGKFRIGTQSEYVVLTLQ
;
A
#
# COMPACT_ATOMS: atom_id res chain seq x y z
N HIS A 1 2.76 1.13 17.52
CA HIS A 1 1.77 1.93 18.24
C HIS A 1 0.35 1.47 17.96
N ASN A 2 0.11 0.85 16.80
CA ASN A 2 -1.16 0.21 16.47
C ASN A 2 -1.26 -1.10 17.26
N THR A 3 -2.39 -1.32 17.93
CA THR A 3 -2.59 -2.52 18.75
C THR A 3 -3.27 -3.64 17.96
N ARG A 4 -3.22 -4.88 18.46
CA ARG A 4 -3.99 -5.99 17.91
C ARG A 4 -5.49 -5.68 17.87
N HIS A 5 -6.01 -4.97 18.88
CA HIS A 5 -7.41 -4.56 18.95
C HIS A 5 -7.78 -3.57 17.84
N ASP A 6 -6.88 -2.61 17.54
CA ASP A 6 -7.09 -1.68 16.42
C ASP A 6 -7.13 -2.43 15.09
N LEU A 7 -6.17 -3.33 14.87
CA LEU A 7 -6.14 -4.16 13.66
C LEU A 7 -7.41 -5.02 13.53
N ALA A 8 -7.86 -5.64 14.62
CA ALA A 8 -9.10 -6.44 14.61
C ALA A 8 -10.31 -5.62 14.17
N LYS A 9 -10.45 -4.38 14.68
CA LYS A 9 -11.51 -3.47 14.26
C LYS A 9 -11.40 -3.10 12.77
N TRP A 10 -10.20 -2.82 12.28
CA TRP A 10 -9.99 -2.48 10.87
C TRP A 10 -10.34 -3.64 9.96
N VAL A 11 -9.96 -4.87 10.34
CA VAL A 11 -10.35 -6.08 9.62
C VAL A 11 -11.87 -6.23 9.57
N ASP A 12 -12.55 -6.02 10.71
CA ASP A 12 -14.01 -6.11 10.77
C ASP A 12 -14.68 -5.06 9.88
N PHE A 13 -14.21 -3.79 9.88
CA PHE A 13 -14.73 -2.73 9.03
C PHE A 13 -14.53 -3.03 7.54
N ILE A 14 -13.32 -3.46 7.16
CA ILE A 14 -13.01 -3.77 5.76
C ILE A 14 -13.80 -5.01 5.29
N ASN A 15 -13.93 -6.04 6.12
CA ASN A 15 -14.75 -7.21 5.78
C ASN A 15 -16.24 -6.85 5.58
N ALA A 16 -16.75 -5.84 6.31
CA ALA A 16 -18.13 -5.36 6.16
C ALA A 16 -18.40 -4.69 4.80
N GLU A 17 -17.36 -4.22 4.11
CA GLU A 17 -17.46 -3.70 2.74
C GLU A 17 -17.57 -4.81 1.68
N HIS A 18 -17.42 -6.10 2.08
CA HIS A 18 -17.43 -7.26 1.19
C HIS A 18 -16.47 -7.14 -0.01
N PRO A 19 -15.18 -6.84 0.21
CA PRO A 19 -14.23 -6.64 -0.88
C PRO A 19 -13.94 -7.96 -1.62
N ASP A 20 -13.66 -7.87 -2.93
CA ASP A 20 -13.13 -8.98 -3.72
C ASP A 20 -11.63 -9.20 -3.50
N ALA A 21 -10.90 -8.15 -3.11
CA ALA A 21 -9.50 -8.18 -2.73
C ALA A 21 -9.18 -7.03 -1.75
N VAL A 22 -8.18 -7.23 -0.90
CA VAL A 22 -7.62 -6.20 -0.02
C VAL A 22 -6.23 -5.85 -0.50
N LEU A 23 -5.96 -4.56 -0.75
CA LEU A 23 -4.70 -4.06 -1.27
C LEU A 23 -4.00 -3.20 -0.22
N ILE A 24 -2.73 -3.48 0.08
CA ILE A 24 -1.94 -2.77 1.07
C ILE A 24 -0.70 -2.17 0.40
N ALA A 25 -0.58 -0.86 0.45
CA ALA A 25 0.53 -0.13 -0.16
C ALA A 25 1.74 0.00 0.78
N GLY A 26 2.17 -1.10 1.42
CA GLY A 26 3.39 -1.17 2.21
C GLY A 26 3.28 -0.69 3.66
N ASP A 27 4.43 -0.72 4.35
CA ASP A 27 4.61 -0.26 5.75
C ASP A 27 3.71 -0.96 6.77
N ILE A 28 3.53 -2.28 6.63
CA ILE A 28 2.88 -3.10 7.67
C ILE A 28 3.80 -3.25 8.87
N VAL A 29 5.09 -3.45 8.61
CA VAL A 29 6.12 -3.56 9.65
C VAL A 29 6.80 -2.20 9.81
N ASP A 30 6.97 -1.74 11.06
CA ASP A 30 7.71 -0.51 11.32
C ASP A 30 9.22 -0.85 11.50
N PHE A 31 9.85 -0.67 12.64
CA PHE A 31 11.28 -0.93 12.84
C PHE A 31 11.60 -2.39 13.21
N SER A 32 10.59 -3.21 13.56
CA SER A 32 10.78 -4.60 13.98
C SER A 32 9.51 -5.42 13.89
N ILE A 33 9.63 -6.68 13.50
CA ILE A 33 8.52 -7.63 13.50
C ILE A 33 8.17 -8.15 14.91
N GLN A 34 9.07 -8.01 15.89
CA GLN A 34 8.90 -8.61 17.21
C GLN A 34 7.61 -8.16 17.94
N PRO A 35 7.23 -6.86 17.93
CA PRO A 35 5.97 -6.43 18.51
C PRO A 35 4.75 -7.05 17.83
N LEU A 36 4.77 -7.19 16.50
CA LEU A 36 3.68 -7.78 15.73
C LEU A 36 3.53 -9.29 16.05
N LEU A 37 4.64 -10.01 16.13
CA LEU A 37 4.63 -11.43 16.48
C LEU A 37 4.12 -11.65 17.91
N LYS A 38 4.65 -10.90 18.89
CA LYS A 38 4.21 -10.98 20.30
C LYS A 38 2.72 -10.65 20.48
N ALA A 39 2.20 -9.72 19.70
CA ALA A 39 0.79 -9.33 19.72
C ALA A 39 -0.11 -10.30 18.93
N GLY A 40 0.46 -11.27 18.19
CA GLY A 40 -0.33 -12.19 17.36
C GLY A 40 -1.02 -11.54 16.17
N MET A 41 -0.43 -10.45 15.62
CA MET A 41 -1.06 -9.67 14.56
C MET A 41 -1.24 -10.46 13.26
N ALA A 42 -0.36 -11.41 12.96
CA ALA A 42 -0.50 -12.27 11.78
C ALA A 42 -1.84 -13.03 11.77
N ALA A 43 -2.33 -13.45 12.94
CA ALA A 43 -3.63 -14.10 13.06
C ALA A 43 -4.80 -13.17 12.72
N GLU A 44 -4.68 -11.88 13.05
CA GLU A 44 -5.72 -10.91 12.70
C GLU A 44 -5.76 -10.63 11.19
N PHE A 45 -4.62 -10.52 10.51
CA PHE A 45 -4.59 -10.39 9.05
C PHE A 45 -5.26 -11.58 8.35
N ARG A 46 -5.10 -12.79 8.87
CA ARG A 46 -5.77 -13.99 8.32
C ARG A 46 -7.29 -14.00 8.48
N ARG A 47 -7.88 -13.04 9.20
CA ARG A 47 -9.35 -12.87 9.33
C ARG A 47 -9.98 -12.12 8.17
N PHE A 48 -9.20 -11.54 7.25
CA PHE A 48 -9.78 -10.98 6.03
C PHE A 48 -10.52 -12.05 5.24
N ASN A 49 -11.75 -11.73 4.80
CA ASN A 49 -12.60 -12.63 4.02
C ASN A 49 -12.21 -12.68 2.53
N ALA A 50 -11.32 -11.79 2.09
CA ALA A 50 -10.81 -11.69 0.73
C ALA A 50 -9.30 -11.89 0.69
N PRO A 51 -8.71 -12.29 -0.43
CA PRO A 51 -7.26 -12.36 -0.58
C PRO A 51 -6.62 -11.00 -0.36
N VAL A 52 -5.50 -10.99 0.36
CA VAL A 52 -4.76 -9.77 0.70
C VAL A 52 -3.48 -9.72 -0.12
N TYR A 53 -3.27 -8.62 -0.84
CA TYR A 53 -2.07 -8.36 -1.62
C TYR A 53 -1.37 -7.11 -1.08
N ALA A 54 -0.05 -7.09 -1.12
CA ALA A 54 0.73 -5.95 -0.66
C ALA A 54 2.01 -5.76 -1.46
N CYS A 55 2.54 -4.54 -1.50
CA CYS A 55 3.94 -4.27 -1.79
C CYS A 55 4.69 -3.96 -0.48
N LEU A 56 6.02 -3.86 -0.54
CA LEU A 56 6.81 -3.35 0.59
C LEU A 56 6.81 -1.82 0.62
N GLY A 57 6.94 -1.26 1.83
CA GLY A 57 7.28 0.13 2.05
C GLY A 57 8.68 0.30 2.66
N ASN A 58 9.11 1.53 2.86
CA ASN A 58 10.45 1.80 3.37
C ASN A 58 10.65 1.32 4.83
N HIS A 59 9.62 1.34 5.67
CA HIS A 59 9.70 0.82 7.03
C HIS A 59 9.85 -0.70 7.08
N ASP A 60 9.27 -1.42 6.12
CA ASP A 60 9.48 -2.87 5.99
C ASP A 60 10.96 -3.18 5.75
N TYR A 61 11.69 -2.33 5.00
CA TYR A 61 13.13 -2.43 4.81
C TYR A 61 13.92 -2.09 6.09
N TYR A 62 13.49 -1.08 6.85
CA TYR A 62 14.15 -0.72 8.12
C TYR A 62 14.03 -1.83 9.17
N ALA A 63 12.95 -2.60 9.14
CA ALA A 63 12.76 -3.77 9.99
C ALA A 63 13.58 -5.00 9.57
N GLY A 64 14.19 -4.93 8.40
CA GLY A 64 14.88 -6.02 7.73
C GLY A 64 13.95 -6.76 6.75
N GLU A 65 14.33 -6.72 5.50
CA GLU A 65 13.59 -7.26 4.36
C GLU A 65 13.10 -8.69 4.58
N GLU A 66 14.01 -9.62 4.91
CA GLU A 66 13.68 -11.03 5.16
C GLU A 66 12.70 -11.22 6.34
N ASN A 67 12.83 -10.40 7.37
CA ASN A 67 11.91 -10.42 8.51
C ASN A 67 10.51 -9.97 8.10
N SER A 68 10.43 -8.90 7.33
CA SER A 68 9.15 -8.38 6.83
C SER A 68 8.48 -9.37 5.90
N GLU A 69 9.20 -9.97 4.94
CA GLU A 69 8.69 -11.04 4.09
C GLU A 69 8.16 -12.24 4.89
N ARG A 70 8.89 -12.64 5.93
CA ARG A 70 8.44 -13.71 6.82
C ARG A 70 7.11 -13.34 7.48
N PHE A 71 6.98 -12.11 8.00
CA PHE A 71 5.73 -11.67 8.62
C PHE A 71 4.57 -11.66 7.62
N TYR A 72 4.76 -11.13 6.42
CA TYR A 72 3.74 -11.12 5.35
C TYR A 72 3.27 -12.54 5.04
N ARG A 73 4.20 -13.48 4.90
CA ARG A 73 3.88 -14.89 4.66
C ARG A 73 3.11 -15.52 5.83
N GLU A 74 3.52 -15.27 7.08
CA GLU A 74 2.83 -15.75 8.28
C GLU A 74 1.42 -15.14 8.41
N ALA A 75 1.25 -13.90 7.95
CA ALA A 75 -0.03 -13.19 7.93
C ALA A 75 -0.96 -13.63 6.78
N GLY A 76 -0.49 -14.48 5.85
CA GLY A 76 -1.27 -14.92 4.69
C GLY A 76 -1.42 -13.84 3.62
N ILE A 77 -0.51 -12.88 3.59
CA ILE A 77 -0.50 -11.78 2.63
C ILE A 77 0.35 -12.15 1.42
N HIS A 78 -0.21 -11.99 0.23
CA HIS A 78 0.49 -12.16 -1.04
C HIS A 78 1.37 -10.93 -1.30
N LEU A 79 2.65 -11.06 -0.96
CA LEU A 79 3.62 -9.99 -1.18
C LEU A 79 4.03 -9.96 -2.66
N LEU A 80 3.88 -8.79 -3.26
CA LEU A 80 4.30 -8.51 -4.64
C LEU A 80 5.58 -7.64 -4.60
N ARG A 81 6.66 -8.18 -5.15
CA ARG A 81 7.94 -7.49 -5.29
C ARG A 81 8.34 -7.51 -6.74
N ASP A 82 8.18 -6.38 -7.42
CA ASP A 82 8.44 -6.23 -8.86
C ASP A 82 7.78 -7.34 -9.69
N THR A 83 6.54 -7.66 -9.36
CA THR A 83 5.74 -8.71 -10.00
C THR A 83 4.33 -8.25 -10.31
N ALA A 84 3.68 -8.96 -11.24
CA ALA A 84 2.29 -8.75 -11.60
C ALA A 84 1.50 -10.06 -11.42
N VAL A 85 0.25 -9.95 -10.97
CA VAL A 85 -0.67 -11.07 -10.80
C VAL A 85 -2.07 -10.69 -11.28
N ALA A 86 -2.80 -11.66 -11.84
CA ALA A 86 -4.21 -11.48 -12.14
C ALA A 86 -5.04 -11.58 -10.85
N ILE A 87 -5.93 -10.62 -10.62
CA ILE A 87 -6.90 -10.62 -9.51
C ILE A 87 -8.32 -10.55 -10.08
N GLY A 88 -9.00 -11.69 -10.14
CA GLY A 88 -10.32 -11.75 -10.77
C GLY A 88 -10.25 -11.69 -12.32
N LYS A 89 -11.38 -11.37 -12.96
CA LYS A 89 -11.47 -11.28 -14.42
C LYS A 89 -11.12 -9.88 -14.90
N GLY A 90 -10.16 -9.78 -15.80
CA GLY A 90 -9.84 -8.53 -16.49
C GLY A 90 -9.08 -7.51 -15.65
N ILE A 91 -8.51 -7.91 -14.51
CA ILE A 91 -7.74 -7.02 -13.63
C ILE A 91 -6.35 -7.61 -13.38
N THR A 92 -5.32 -6.82 -13.66
CA THR A 92 -3.93 -7.13 -13.30
C THR A 92 -3.48 -6.20 -12.17
N LEU A 93 -2.97 -6.80 -11.09
CA LEU A 93 -2.34 -6.10 -9.98
C LEU A 93 -0.82 -6.17 -10.13
N VAL A 94 -0.17 -5.03 -10.17
CA VAL A 94 1.28 -4.87 -10.24
C VAL A 94 1.77 -4.32 -8.91
N GLY A 95 2.69 -5.03 -8.26
CA GLY A 95 3.34 -4.56 -7.04
C GLY A 95 4.80 -4.24 -7.30
N ARG A 96 5.17 -2.96 -7.14
CA ARG A 96 6.57 -2.54 -7.20
C ARG A 96 7.22 -2.72 -5.85
N ASP A 97 8.50 -3.11 -5.88
CA ASP A 97 9.33 -3.03 -4.69
C ASP A 97 9.56 -1.57 -4.26
N ASP A 98 9.87 -1.34 -3.00
CA ASP A 98 10.09 0.03 -2.52
C ASP A 98 11.36 0.66 -3.10
N ARG A 99 11.39 1.98 -3.16
CA ARG A 99 12.54 2.76 -3.64
C ARG A 99 13.80 2.57 -2.80
N THR A 100 13.67 2.11 -1.57
CA THR A 100 14.79 1.73 -0.70
C THR A 100 15.64 0.63 -1.34
N ASN A 101 15.03 -0.26 -2.13
CA ASN A 101 15.76 -1.16 -3.01
C ASN A 101 16.20 -0.42 -4.28
N THR A 102 17.46 -0.04 -4.34
CA THR A 102 18.05 0.66 -5.51
C THR A 102 18.12 -0.22 -6.78
N HIS A 103 17.89 -1.53 -6.65
CA HIS A 103 17.89 -2.50 -7.75
C HIS A 103 16.46 -2.91 -8.15
N ARG A 104 15.42 -2.23 -7.64
CA ARG A 104 14.03 -2.53 -8.04
C ARG A 104 13.85 -2.39 -9.54
N LYS A 105 13.01 -3.23 -10.12
CA LYS A 105 12.77 -3.19 -11.56
C LYS A 105 12.14 -1.86 -12.00
N PRO A 106 12.60 -1.30 -13.12
CA PRO A 106 11.90 -0.19 -13.74
C PRO A 106 10.47 -0.59 -14.12
N LEU A 107 9.49 0.31 -13.94
CA LEU A 107 8.09 -0.01 -14.22
C LEU A 107 7.85 -0.43 -15.68
N ASN A 108 8.53 0.20 -16.63
CA ASN A 108 8.43 -0.17 -18.06
C ASN A 108 8.86 -1.62 -18.34
N GLU A 109 9.81 -2.18 -17.57
CA GLU A 109 10.19 -3.59 -17.70
C GLU A 109 9.10 -4.52 -17.15
N MET A 110 8.48 -4.14 -16.05
CA MET A 110 7.39 -4.91 -15.45
C MET A 110 6.17 -4.93 -16.38
N MET A 111 5.83 -3.79 -16.95
CA MET A 111 4.65 -3.64 -17.82
C MET A 111 4.76 -4.41 -19.14
N LYS A 112 5.97 -4.84 -19.57
CA LYS A 112 6.13 -5.72 -20.74
C LYS A 112 5.44 -7.07 -20.60
N THR A 113 5.19 -7.53 -19.39
CA THR A 113 4.54 -8.81 -19.07
C THR A 113 3.07 -8.68 -18.75
N VAL A 114 2.54 -7.46 -18.72
CA VAL A 114 1.15 -7.16 -18.41
C VAL A 114 0.33 -7.14 -19.70
N ASP A 115 -0.82 -7.80 -19.68
CA ASP A 115 -1.79 -7.73 -20.79
C ASP A 115 -2.46 -6.35 -20.81
N GLY A 116 -2.13 -5.53 -21.78
CA GLY A 116 -2.64 -4.16 -21.95
C GLY A 116 -4.15 -4.06 -22.22
N THR A 117 -4.86 -5.18 -22.34
CA THR A 117 -6.33 -5.22 -22.46
C THR A 117 -7.03 -5.30 -21.11
N GLN A 118 -6.27 -5.53 -20.02
CA GLN A 118 -6.80 -5.65 -18.67
C GLN A 118 -6.66 -4.33 -17.91
N TYR A 119 -7.59 -4.08 -16.98
CA TYR A 119 -7.49 -2.97 -16.06
C TYR A 119 -6.29 -3.20 -15.12
N THR A 120 -5.35 -2.26 -15.11
CA THR A 120 -4.10 -2.39 -14.36
C THR A 120 -4.11 -1.52 -13.12
N ILE A 121 -3.94 -2.17 -11.97
CA ILE A 121 -3.73 -1.52 -10.67
C ILE A 121 -2.26 -1.63 -10.28
N LEU A 122 -1.64 -0.51 -9.93
CA LEU A 122 -0.26 -0.44 -9.45
C LEU A 122 -0.23 -0.13 -7.96
N LEU A 123 0.46 -0.96 -7.18
CA LEU A 123 0.90 -0.64 -5.83
C LEU A 123 2.34 -0.14 -5.89
N ASP A 124 2.57 1.12 -5.58
CA ASP A 124 3.90 1.73 -5.40
C ASP A 124 3.84 2.58 -4.12
N HIS A 125 4.55 2.14 -3.08
CA HIS A 125 4.40 2.70 -1.74
C HIS A 125 4.61 4.21 -1.69
N GLN A 126 5.71 4.69 -2.26
CA GLN A 126 6.09 6.10 -2.22
C GLN A 126 5.60 6.83 -3.48
N PRO A 127 4.79 7.91 -3.37
CA PRO A 127 4.17 8.61 -4.51
C PRO A 127 5.13 9.56 -5.25
N TYR A 128 6.29 9.05 -5.66
CA TYR A 128 7.24 9.78 -6.50
C TYR A 128 7.10 9.40 -7.97
N HIS A 129 7.43 10.35 -8.85
CA HIS A 129 7.48 10.11 -10.31
C HIS A 129 6.17 9.52 -10.85
N LEU A 130 5.03 10.14 -10.47
CA LEU A 130 3.69 9.71 -10.88
C LEU A 130 3.53 9.63 -12.40
N GLU A 131 4.26 10.48 -13.15
CA GLU A 131 4.31 10.44 -14.62
C GLU A 131 4.81 9.09 -15.17
N THR A 132 5.47 8.27 -14.36
CA THR A 132 5.94 6.95 -14.82
C THR A 132 4.78 5.99 -15.04
N ALA A 133 3.79 5.98 -14.15
CA ALA A 133 2.59 5.17 -14.31
C ALA A 133 1.75 5.63 -15.51
N GLU A 134 1.59 6.95 -15.68
CA GLU A 134 0.90 7.54 -16.84
C GLU A 134 1.54 7.09 -18.17
N ARG A 135 2.87 7.19 -18.29
CA ARG A 135 3.60 6.76 -19.51
C ARG A 135 3.48 5.27 -19.79
N GLN A 136 3.20 4.46 -18.79
CA GLN A 136 3.02 3.02 -18.90
C GLN A 136 1.56 2.60 -18.99
N HIS A 137 0.64 3.54 -19.15
CA HIS A 137 -0.80 3.30 -19.29
C HIS A 137 -1.41 2.48 -18.13
N VAL A 138 -0.92 2.73 -16.91
CA VAL A 138 -1.53 2.18 -15.69
C VAL A 138 -2.87 2.87 -15.47
N ASP A 139 -3.93 2.11 -15.22
CA ASP A 139 -5.27 2.70 -15.01
C ASP A 139 -5.41 3.34 -13.63
N PHE A 140 -4.89 2.67 -12.60
CA PHE A 140 -4.97 3.15 -11.22
C PHE A 140 -3.68 2.88 -10.44
N GLN A 141 -3.11 3.91 -9.80
CA GLN A 141 -2.01 3.75 -8.84
C GLN A 141 -2.48 4.07 -7.42
N PHE A 142 -2.18 3.15 -6.49
CA PHE A 142 -2.40 3.33 -5.06
C PHE A 142 -1.07 3.44 -4.32
N SER A 143 -0.93 4.50 -3.52
CA SER A 143 0.28 4.81 -2.75
C SER A 143 -0.08 5.19 -1.31
N GLY A 144 0.90 5.06 -0.41
CA GLY A 144 0.82 5.46 0.98
C GLY A 144 1.93 6.43 1.35
N HIS A 145 2.73 6.05 2.37
CA HIS A 145 3.97 6.67 2.81
C HIS A 145 3.83 8.03 3.51
N THR A 146 3.11 8.97 2.94
CA THR A 146 3.08 10.38 3.39
C THR A 146 2.30 10.57 4.69
N HIS A 147 1.38 9.68 5.01
CA HIS A 147 0.42 9.83 6.12
C HIS A 147 -0.34 11.17 6.12
N ASN A 148 -0.33 11.91 4.99
CA ASN A 148 -0.77 13.30 4.92
C ASN A 148 -0.10 14.17 6.01
N GLY A 149 1.22 13.94 6.25
CA GLY A 149 2.02 14.57 7.27
C GLY A 149 1.70 14.14 8.70
N GLN A 150 0.65 13.34 8.94
CA GLN A 150 0.11 12.88 10.23
C GLN A 150 -0.17 13.99 11.25
N VAL A 151 0.68 15.01 11.34
CA VAL A 151 0.59 16.13 12.31
C VAL A 151 0.74 17.46 11.59
N TRP A 152 -0.25 18.37 11.78
CA TRP A 152 -0.10 19.74 11.31
C TRP A 152 1.09 20.43 12.04
N PRO A 153 1.96 21.22 11.35
CA PRO A 153 1.88 21.64 9.94
C PRO A 153 2.71 20.78 8.96
N ILE A 154 3.11 19.57 9.33
CA ILE A 154 3.96 18.69 8.49
C ILE A 154 3.29 18.40 7.15
N ASN A 155 1.95 18.33 7.10
CA ASN A 155 1.20 18.16 5.87
C ASN A 155 1.49 19.24 4.80
N TRP A 156 1.88 20.45 5.19
CA TRP A 156 2.30 21.49 4.25
C TRP A 156 3.67 21.19 3.64
N ILE A 157 4.57 20.63 4.45
CA ILE A 157 5.91 20.22 3.99
C ILE A 157 5.76 19.06 2.99
N GLU A 158 4.93 18.09 3.31
CA GLU A 158 4.60 16.98 2.41
C GLU A 158 4.03 17.47 1.06
N SER A 159 3.11 18.42 1.10
CA SER A 159 2.52 19.02 -0.10
C SER A 159 3.52 19.82 -0.94
N ALA A 160 4.64 20.23 -0.37
CA ALA A 160 5.71 20.90 -1.11
C ALA A 160 6.74 19.90 -1.71
N ILE A 161 6.85 18.70 -1.13
CA ILE A 161 7.79 17.66 -1.56
C ILE A 161 7.17 16.78 -2.66
N TYR A 162 5.91 16.39 -2.49
CA TYR A 162 5.23 15.45 -3.39
C TYR A 162 4.32 16.18 -4.36
N GLU A 163 4.30 15.78 -5.63
CA GLU A 163 3.32 16.24 -6.60
C GLU A 163 1.89 16.01 -6.10
N LYS A 164 1.67 14.88 -5.41
CA LYS A 164 0.44 14.57 -4.69
C LYS A 164 0.79 13.90 -3.37
N ALA A 165 0.56 14.60 -2.26
CA ALA A 165 0.81 14.09 -0.93
C ALA A 165 -0.40 13.32 -0.35
N TYR A 166 -1.63 13.64 -0.79
CA TYR A 166 -2.84 13.02 -0.27
C TYR A 166 -4.03 13.14 -1.21
N GLY A 167 -4.85 12.09 -1.27
CA GLY A 167 -6.11 12.07 -2.00
C GLY A 167 -5.95 11.78 -3.48
N ARG A 168 -6.97 12.15 -4.26
CA ARG A 168 -7.09 11.82 -5.68
C ARG A 168 -6.29 12.74 -6.57
N LEU A 169 -5.76 12.17 -7.67
CA LEU A 169 -5.16 12.89 -8.79
C LEU A 169 -5.50 12.13 -10.06
N THR A 170 -5.63 12.82 -11.17
CA THR A 170 -5.74 12.21 -12.51
C THR A 170 -4.71 12.87 -13.43
N LYS A 171 -3.93 12.05 -14.15
CA LYS A 171 -2.97 12.49 -15.17
C LYS A 171 -3.22 11.66 -16.43
N GLY A 172 -3.62 12.32 -17.52
CA GLY A 172 -4.07 11.60 -18.69
C GLY A 172 -5.24 10.67 -18.37
N GLU A 173 -5.08 9.38 -18.66
CA GLU A 173 -6.06 8.34 -18.34
C GLU A 173 -5.76 7.60 -17.02
N THR A 174 -4.64 7.91 -16.36
CA THR A 174 -4.24 7.27 -15.10
C THR A 174 -4.84 7.99 -13.90
N HIS A 175 -5.49 7.23 -13.05
CA HIS A 175 -6.01 7.69 -11.77
C HIS A 175 -5.06 7.32 -10.64
N TYR A 176 -4.92 8.21 -9.66
CA TYR A 176 -4.06 8.02 -8.49
C TYR A 176 -4.84 8.25 -7.22
N TYR A 177 -4.48 7.50 -6.18
CA TYR A 177 -4.86 7.82 -4.82
C TYR A 177 -3.67 7.65 -3.89
N VAL A 178 -3.33 8.72 -3.17
CA VAL A 178 -2.33 8.68 -2.10
C VAL A 178 -3.07 8.70 -0.78
N SER A 179 -2.97 7.59 -0.03
CA SER A 179 -3.69 7.43 1.24
C SER A 179 -2.89 8.01 2.40
N SER A 180 -3.62 8.57 3.38
CA SER A 180 -3.07 8.94 4.67
C SER A 180 -2.78 7.72 5.57
N GLY A 181 -3.20 6.52 5.14
CA GLY A 181 -3.01 5.27 5.86
C GLY A 181 -4.00 5.07 7.01
N ILE A 182 -4.24 3.81 7.33
CA ILE A 182 -5.13 3.42 8.43
C ILE A 182 -4.42 3.49 9.78
N GLY A 183 -3.11 3.18 9.81
CA GLY A 183 -2.26 3.19 10.98
C GLY A 183 -1.65 4.56 11.28
N ILE A 184 -0.86 4.59 12.34
CA ILE A 184 -0.07 5.74 12.77
C ILE A 184 1.40 5.32 12.92
N TRP A 185 2.32 6.25 12.71
CA TRP A 185 3.74 6.06 12.95
C TRP A 185 4.29 7.14 13.89
N GLY A 186 5.45 6.92 14.51
CA GLY A 186 6.09 7.89 15.41
C GLY A 186 5.21 8.27 16.60
N GLY A 187 4.47 9.37 16.52
CA GLY A 187 3.54 9.82 17.57
C GLY A 187 2.25 8.99 17.61
N LYS A 188 1.65 8.87 18.80
CA LYS A 188 0.40 8.11 19.02
C LYS A 188 -0.88 8.90 18.68
N PHE A 189 -0.79 9.89 17.83
CA PHE A 189 -1.91 10.77 17.51
C PHE A 189 -1.79 11.34 16.09
N ARG A 190 -2.90 11.80 15.56
CA ARG A 190 -2.99 12.61 14.34
C ARG A 190 -3.54 13.99 14.68
N ILE A 191 -3.03 15.03 14.03
CA ILE A 191 -3.53 16.41 14.15
C ILE A 191 -3.73 16.99 12.76
N GLY A 192 -4.98 17.32 12.43
CA GLY A 192 -5.34 17.85 11.11
C GLY A 192 -5.38 16.83 9.99
N THR A 193 -5.22 15.52 10.32
CA THR A 193 -5.34 14.41 9.39
C THR A 193 -6.16 13.28 10.03
N GLN A 194 -6.64 12.34 9.23
CA GLN A 194 -7.44 11.19 9.70
C GLN A 194 -6.87 9.88 9.17
N SER A 195 -7.08 8.81 9.94
CA SER A 195 -6.88 7.44 9.45
C SER A 195 -7.98 7.08 8.47
N GLU A 196 -7.63 6.36 7.42
CA GLU A 196 -8.59 5.94 6.40
C GLU A 196 -8.26 4.57 5.81
N TYR A 197 -9.26 3.93 5.24
CA TYR A 197 -9.14 2.97 4.16
C TYR A 197 -9.95 3.46 2.96
N VAL A 198 -9.66 2.94 1.80
CA VAL A 198 -10.27 3.39 0.53
C VAL A 198 -11.01 2.21 -0.08
N VAL A 199 -12.26 2.44 -0.48
CA VAL A 199 -13.03 1.49 -1.28
C VAL A 199 -12.95 1.91 -2.75
N LEU A 200 -12.36 1.06 -3.58
CA LEU A 200 -12.29 1.21 -5.03
C LEU A 200 -13.32 0.28 -5.65
N THR A 201 -14.29 0.85 -6.38
CA THR A 201 -15.26 0.09 -7.17
C THR A 201 -14.96 0.24 -8.64
N LEU A 202 -14.76 -0.89 -9.32
CA LEU A 202 -14.60 -0.95 -10.78
C LEU A 202 -15.92 -1.40 -11.40
N GLN A 203 -16.38 -0.69 -12.44
CA GLN A 203 -17.65 -0.95 -13.13
C GLN A 203 -17.40 -1.26 -14.61
#